data_69d03ef0ea24d310e5dec99498143813
#
_entry.id   69d03ef0ea24d310e5dec99498143813
#
_cell.length_a   1.000
_cell.length_b   1.000
_cell.length_c   1.000
_cell.angle_alpha   90.00
_cell.angle_beta   90.00
_cell.angle_gamma   90.00
#
_symmetry.space_group_name_H-M   'P 1'
#
loop_
_entity.id
_entity.type
_entity.pdbx_description
1 polymer ?
#
loop_
_entity_poly.entity_id
_entity_poly.type
_entity_poly.pdbx_seq_one_letter_code
_entity_poly.pdbx_strand_id
1 'polypeptide(L)'
;MSDAEREWASGAITDALISLDVFKKSRRPFVFMSAEGEPDTEALIGLFLAMEREVSVPRVRGDAMDAVRITPYTDFKRNRWGIYEPVKGMTASGCDLAVVPVVAFDGLKRAGHGKGYYDRFLARFPKCVKVGIAFSCRRAEGLETEAHDVPLDFMITEREIITADNAAVYNVFGEEP
;
A
#
# COMPACT_ATOMS: atom_id res chain seq x y z
N MET A 1 -14.31 11.73 7.91
CA MET A 1 -13.27 12.57 7.25
C MET A 1 -13.90 13.27 6.05
N SER A 2 -13.76 14.60 5.96
CA SER A 2 -14.08 15.39 4.77
C SER A 2 -13.10 15.09 3.62
N ASP A 3 -13.38 15.58 2.41
CA ASP A 3 -12.48 15.42 1.27
C ASP A 3 -11.13 16.10 1.52
N ALA A 4 -11.14 17.32 2.09
CA ALA A 4 -9.92 18.04 2.44
C ALA A 4 -9.08 17.32 3.50
N GLU A 5 -9.70 16.72 4.52
CA GLU A 5 -9.00 15.91 5.52
C GLU A 5 -8.39 14.65 4.89
N ARG A 6 -9.09 14.00 3.95
CA ARG A 6 -8.56 12.83 3.24
C ARG A 6 -7.37 13.17 2.35
N GLU A 7 -7.46 14.30 1.64
CA GLU A 7 -6.38 14.78 0.78
C GLU A 7 -5.13 15.09 1.62
N TRP A 8 -5.29 15.85 2.72
CA TRP A 8 -4.20 16.14 3.64
C TRP A 8 -3.59 14.85 4.22
N ALA A 9 -4.42 13.93 4.72
CA ALA A 9 -3.96 12.69 5.33
C ALA A 9 -3.25 11.78 4.31
N SER A 10 -3.73 11.72 3.07
CA SER A 10 -3.07 10.98 1.99
C SER A 10 -1.69 11.57 1.65
N GLY A 11 -1.59 12.90 1.60
CA GLY A 11 -0.32 13.60 1.43
C GLY A 11 0.66 13.28 2.55
N ALA A 12 0.22 13.38 3.80
CA ALA A 12 1.02 13.07 4.97
C ALA A 12 1.56 11.62 4.97
N ILE A 13 0.71 10.64 4.62
CA ILE A 13 1.11 9.23 4.48
C ILE A 13 2.16 9.08 3.38
N THR A 14 1.98 9.74 2.25
CA THR A 14 2.93 9.72 1.13
C THR A 14 4.28 10.30 1.55
N ASP A 15 4.31 11.44 2.21
CA ASP A 15 5.53 12.09 2.72
C ASP A 15 6.25 11.19 3.73
N ALA A 16 5.50 10.56 4.64
CA ALA A 16 6.06 9.60 5.58
C ALA A 16 6.75 8.43 4.87
N LEU A 17 6.10 7.84 3.86
CA LEU A 17 6.68 6.74 3.08
C LEU A 17 7.92 7.17 2.30
N ILE A 18 7.91 8.35 1.66
CA ILE A 18 9.04 8.90 0.91
C ILE A 18 10.27 9.11 1.81
N SER A 19 10.07 9.43 3.07
CA SER A 19 11.16 9.63 4.03
C SER A 19 11.95 8.35 4.31
N LEU A 20 11.32 7.17 4.16
CA LEU A 20 11.90 5.89 4.49
C LEU A 20 12.96 5.45 3.46
N ASP A 21 13.99 4.80 3.97
CA ASP A 21 15.04 4.20 3.15
C ASP A 21 14.52 3.14 2.18
N VAL A 22 13.49 2.41 2.57
CA VAL A 22 12.86 1.36 1.74
C VAL A 22 12.25 1.96 0.47
N PHE A 23 11.66 3.15 0.55
CA PHE A 23 11.17 3.89 -0.63
C PHE A 23 12.33 4.28 -1.55
N LYS A 24 13.37 4.91 -1.00
CA LYS A 24 14.53 5.42 -1.74
C LYS A 24 15.28 4.33 -2.48
N LYS A 25 15.39 3.15 -1.88
CA LYS A 25 16.12 1.98 -2.39
C LYS A 25 15.29 1.09 -3.33
N SER A 26 13.97 1.18 -3.29
CA SER A 26 13.10 0.34 -4.11
C SER A 26 13.34 0.56 -5.61
N ARG A 27 13.41 -0.53 -6.36
CA ARG A 27 13.55 -0.56 -7.80
C ARG A 27 12.32 -1.14 -8.50
N ARG A 28 11.61 -2.02 -7.82
CA ARG A 28 10.43 -2.75 -8.31
C ARG A 28 9.27 -2.63 -7.34
N PRO A 29 8.74 -1.40 -7.12
CA PRO A 29 7.61 -1.21 -6.23
C PRO A 29 6.33 -1.83 -6.82
N PHE A 30 5.57 -2.46 -5.95
CA PHE A 30 4.17 -2.80 -6.16
C PHE A 30 3.31 -1.86 -5.32
N VAL A 31 2.34 -1.18 -5.94
CA VAL A 31 1.46 -0.23 -5.26
C VAL A 31 0.01 -0.56 -5.59
N PHE A 32 -0.85 -0.65 -4.59
CA PHE A 32 -2.28 -0.82 -4.84
C PHE A 32 -2.89 0.43 -5.49
N MET A 33 -3.97 0.24 -6.24
CA MET A 33 -4.77 1.32 -6.79
C MET A 33 -5.86 1.66 -5.77
N SER A 34 -5.83 2.87 -5.22
CA SER A 34 -6.75 3.29 -4.17
C SER A 34 -8.21 3.28 -4.62
N ALA A 35 -9.07 2.82 -3.71
CA ALA A 35 -10.52 2.93 -3.81
C ALA A 35 -11.02 4.07 -2.92
N GLU A 36 -12.31 4.39 -3.04
CA GLU A 36 -12.95 5.37 -2.16
C GLU A 36 -12.82 4.96 -0.69
N GLY A 37 -12.37 5.89 0.15
CA GLY A 37 -12.16 5.68 1.58
C GLY A 37 -10.80 5.09 1.96
N GLU A 38 -9.90 4.91 0.99
CA GLU A 38 -8.49 4.55 1.19
C GLU A 38 -7.58 5.78 0.98
N PRO A 39 -6.35 5.79 1.54
CA PRO A 39 -5.36 6.79 1.18
C PRO A 39 -5.08 6.79 -0.32
N ASP A 40 -5.01 7.98 -0.92
CA ASP A 40 -4.72 8.09 -2.36
C ASP A 40 -3.28 7.66 -2.66
N THR A 41 -3.13 6.81 -3.68
CA THR A 41 -1.84 6.27 -4.14
C THR A 41 -1.40 6.80 -5.49
N GLU A 42 -2.18 7.66 -6.15
CA GLU A 42 -1.88 8.15 -7.50
C GLU A 42 -0.57 8.96 -7.51
N ALA A 43 -0.43 9.89 -6.55
CA ALA A 43 0.78 10.68 -6.41
C ALA A 43 2.02 9.80 -6.15
N LEU A 44 1.91 8.79 -5.31
CA LEU A 44 2.98 7.83 -5.01
C LEU A 44 3.40 7.03 -6.25
N ILE A 45 2.43 6.54 -7.02
CA ILE A 45 2.67 5.84 -8.30
C ILE A 45 3.38 6.77 -9.28
N GLY A 46 2.90 8.03 -9.40
CA GLY A 46 3.51 9.04 -10.25
C GLY A 46 4.97 9.33 -9.89
N LEU A 47 5.28 9.42 -8.60
CA LEU A 47 6.65 9.60 -8.11
C LEU A 47 7.56 8.42 -8.50
N PHE A 48 7.14 7.20 -8.28
CA PHE A 48 7.94 6.03 -8.67
C PHE A 48 8.17 5.97 -10.18
N LEU A 49 7.16 6.31 -11.00
CA LEU A 49 7.31 6.37 -12.46
C LEU A 49 8.28 7.48 -12.88
N ALA A 50 8.21 8.66 -12.24
CA ALA A 50 9.15 9.76 -12.49
C ALA A 50 10.59 9.43 -12.09
N MET A 51 10.76 8.54 -11.10
CA MET A 51 12.07 7.98 -10.70
C MET A 51 12.51 6.81 -11.58
N GLU A 52 11.83 6.53 -12.70
CA GLU A 52 12.10 5.44 -13.63
C GLU A 52 12.14 4.05 -12.96
N ARG A 53 11.29 3.83 -11.93
CA ARG A 53 11.15 2.54 -11.27
C ARG A 53 10.26 1.58 -12.08
N GLU A 54 10.49 0.27 -11.92
CA GLU A 54 9.63 -0.76 -12.52
C GLU A 54 8.33 -0.92 -11.72
N VAL A 55 7.46 0.06 -11.80
CA VAL A 55 6.20 0.09 -11.04
C VAL A 55 5.25 -1.00 -11.52
N SER A 56 4.63 -1.69 -10.57
CA SER A 56 3.53 -2.61 -10.84
C SER A 56 2.33 -2.33 -9.95
N VAL A 57 1.15 -2.64 -10.48
CA VAL A 57 -0.13 -2.46 -9.78
C VAL A 57 -0.97 -3.73 -9.89
N PRO A 58 -1.96 -3.94 -8.99
CA PRO A 58 -2.78 -5.13 -9.01
C PRO A 58 -3.70 -5.21 -10.23
N ARG A 59 -3.90 -6.44 -10.71
CA ARG A 59 -5.00 -6.82 -11.61
C ARG A 59 -5.59 -8.13 -11.15
N VAL A 60 -6.89 -8.14 -10.84
CA VAL A 60 -7.59 -9.33 -10.37
C VAL A 60 -8.09 -10.17 -11.55
N ARG A 61 -7.83 -11.46 -11.51
CA ARG A 61 -8.35 -12.45 -12.47
C ARG A 61 -8.93 -13.65 -11.71
N GLY A 62 -10.25 -13.74 -11.63
CA GLY A 62 -10.91 -14.75 -10.82
C GLY A 62 -10.47 -14.65 -9.35
N ASP A 63 -9.90 -15.73 -8.83
CA ASP A 63 -9.40 -15.81 -7.45
C ASP A 63 -7.90 -15.45 -7.32
N ALA A 64 -7.24 -15.07 -8.41
CA ALA A 64 -5.85 -14.66 -8.43
C ALA A 64 -5.69 -13.15 -8.60
N MET A 65 -4.58 -12.62 -8.08
CA MET A 65 -4.14 -11.25 -8.30
C MET A 65 -2.73 -11.26 -8.88
N ASP A 66 -2.56 -10.60 -10.02
CA ASP A 66 -1.28 -10.38 -10.66
C ASP A 66 -0.76 -8.97 -10.36
N ALA A 67 0.55 -8.83 -10.23
CA ALA A 67 1.21 -7.53 -10.33
C ALA A 67 1.50 -7.26 -11.81
N VAL A 68 0.95 -6.19 -12.34
CA VAL A 68 1.13 -5.82 -13.75
C VAL A 68 1.99 -4.58 -13.84
N ARG A 69 3.10 -4.65 -14.60
CA ARG A 69 3.98 -3.50 -14.84
C ARG A 69 3.22 -2.42 -15.60
N ILE A 70 3.41 -1.20 -15.15
CA ILE A 70 2.80 0.00 -15.77
C ILE A 70 3.88 0.98 -16.22
N THR A 71 3.48 1.86 -17.12
CA THR A 71 4.23 3.01 -17.62
C THR A 71 3.31 4.22 -17.64
N PRO A 72 3.81 5.45 -17.86
CA PRO A 72 2.96 6.63 -18.01
C PRO A 72 1.91 6.53 -19.14
N TYR A 73 2.09 5.56 -20.05
CA TYR A 73 1.19 5.36 -21.22
C TYR A 73 0.29 4.12 -21.04
N THR A 74 0.20 3.58 -19.84
CA THR A 74 -0.64 2.40 -19.59
C THR A 74 -2.10 2.79 -19.59
N ASP A 75 -2.91 2.09 -20.40
CA ASP A 75 -4.37 2.23 -20.39
C ASP A 75 -4.96 1.50 -19.18
N PHE A 76 -5.87 2.18 -18.49
CA PHE A 76 -6.61 1.65 -17.37
C PHE A 76 -8.10 1.54 -17.66
N LYS A 77 -8.77 0.59 -17.03
CA LYS A 77 -10.22 0.48 -16.98
C LYS A 77 -10.69 0.25 -15.55
N ARG A 78 -11.88 0.69 -15.23
CA ARG A 78 -12.50 0.35 -13.93
C ARG A 78 -13.01 -1.09 -13.94
N ASN A 79 -12.69 -1.80 -12.86
CA ASN A 79 -13.25 -3.11 -12.61
C ASN A 79 -14.66 -3.01 -11.96
N ARG A 80 -15.26 -4.15 -11.60
CA ARG A 80 -16.60 -4.20 -10.99
C ARG A 80 -16.71 -3.53 -9.60
N TRP A 81 -15.60 -3.24 -8.96
CA TRP A 81 -15.51 -2.52 -7.68
C TRP A 81 -15.16 -1.04 -7.85
N GLY A 82 -15.10 -0.54 -9.08
CA GLY A 82 -14.75 0.85 -9.37
C GLY A 82 -13.25 1.15 -9.34
N ILE A 83 -12.39 0.17 -9.06
CA ILE A 83 -10.94 0.32 -8.98
C ILE A 83 -10.33 0.25 -10.37
N TYR A 84 -9.36 1.12 -10.65
CA TYR A 84 -8.63 1.11 -11.92
C TYR A 84 -7.67 -0.08 -11.99
N GLU A 85 -7.73 -0.80 -13.10
CA GLU A 85 -6.82 -1.90 -13.42
C GLU A 85 -6.22 -1.72 -14.82
N PRO A 86 -4.93 -2.08 -15.02
CA PRO A 86 -4.31 -2.00 -16.34
C PRO A 86 -4.99 -2.96 -17.33
N VAL A 87 -5.36 -2.45 -18.51
CA VAL A 87 -6.01 -3.24 -19.56
C VAL A 87 -5.05 -4.30 -20.10
N LYS A 88 -3.79 -3.89 -20.34
CA LYS A 88 -2.69 -4.73 -20.85
C LYS A 88 -1.45 -4.49 -20.00
N GLY A 89 -0.48 -5.36 -20.11
CA GLY A 89 0.81 -5.24 -19.46
C GLY A 89 1.39 -6.60 -19.11
N MET A 90 2.71 -6.62 -18.92
CA MET A 90 3.44 -7.82 -18.50
C MET A 90 3.29 -7.99 -16.99
N THR A 91 3.16 -9.23 -16.56
CA THR A 91 3.23 -9.57 -15.14
C THR A 91 4.64 -9.27 -14.63
N ALA A 92 4.74 -8.60 -13.50
CA ALA A 92 6.01 -8.31 -12.86
C ALA A 92 6.67 -9.60 -12.37
N SER A 93 7.98 -9.74 -12.65
CA SER A 93 8.76 -10.91 -12.23
C SER A 93 9.25 -10.84 -10.79
N GLY A 94 9.07 -9.72 -10.11
CA GLY A 94 9.52 -9.50 -8.74
C GLY A 94 8.99 -8.22 -8.15
N CYS A 95 9.12 -8.13 -6.83
CA CYS A 95 8.72 -7.00 -6.01
C CYS A 95 9.76 -6.85 -4.89
N ASP A 96 10.23 -5.64 -4.62
CA ASP A 96 11.13 -5.34 -3.51
C ASP A 96 10.47 -4.46 -2.44
N LEU A 97 9.40 -3.76 -2.80
CA LEU A 97 8.54 -2.97 -1.93
C LEU A 97 7.09 -3.19 -2.34
N ALA A 98 6.23 -3.59 -1.41
CA ALA A 98 4.79 -3.69 -1.62
C ALA A 98 4.06 -2.69 -0.73
N VAL A 99 3.40 -1.72 -1.33
CA VAL A 99 2.45 -0.84 -0.65
C VAL A 99 1.06 -1.45 -0.80
N VAL A 100 0.44 -1.82 0.32
CA VAL A 100 -0.81 -2.59 0.36
C VAL A 100 -1.93 -1.85 1.12
N PRO A 101 -3.18 -2.04 0.71
CA PRO A 101 -4.32 -1.44 1.39
C PRO A 101 -4.59 -2.15 2.72
N VAL A 102 -5.15 -1.40 3.67
CA VAL A 102 -5.48 -1.89 4.99
C VAL A 102 -6.87 -1.41 5.38
N VAL A 103 -7.79 -2.35 5.63
CA VAL A 103 -9.15 -2.05 6.07
C VAL A 103 -9.19 -1.74 7.57
N ALA A 104 -8.43 -2.51 8.35
CA ALA A 104 -8.21 -2.28 9.77
C ALA A 104 -6.82 -2.82 10.15
N PHE A 105 -6.21 -2.27 11.20
CA PHE A 105 -4.89 -2.69 11.66
C PHE A 105 -4.78 -2.66 13.19
N ASP A 106 -3.89 -3.53 13.71
CA ASP A 106 -3.45 -3.57 15.10
C ASP A 106 -1.94 -3.82 15.12
N GLY A 107 -1.16 -2.76 15.34
CA GLY A 107 0.28 -2.80 15.11
C GLY A 107 0.61 -3.13 13.65
N LEU A 108 1.33 -4.21 13.42
CA LEU A 108 1.69 -4.70 12.07
C LEU A 108 0.73 -5.75 11.52
N LYS A 109 -0.31 -6.11 12.28
CA LYS A 109 -1.40 -6.96 11.81
C LYS A 109 -2.35 -6.14 10.96
N ARG A 110 -2.86 -6.71 9.89
CA ARG A 110 -3.83 -6.06 9.01
C ARG A 110 -5.02 -6.95 8.72
N ALA A 111 -6.19 -6.37 8.62
CA ALA A 111 -7.34 -6.96 7.95
C ALA A 111 -7.48 -6.38 6.55
N GLY A 112 -7.79 -7.23 5.59
CA GLY A 112 -8.20 -6.86 4.24
C GLY A 112 -9.69 -7.15 4.02
N HIS A 113 -10.14 -7.13 2.77
CA HIS A 113 -11.54 -7.41 2.39
C HIS A 113 -11.94 -8.91 2.44
N GLY A 114 -11.18 -9.76 3.12
CA GLY A 114 -11.49 -11.18 3.32
C GLY A 114 -11.31 -12.10 2.11
N LYS A 115 -10.74 -11.62 1.00
CA LYS A 115 -10.46 -12.42 -0.20
C LYS A 115 -9.06 -13.03 -0.22
N GLY A 116 -8.16 -12.63 0.68
CA GLY A 116 -6.79 -13.11 0.78
C GLY A 116 -5.90 -12.84 -0.45
N TYR A 117 -6.30 -11.93 -1.35
CA TYR A 117 -5.53 -11.62 -2.57
C TYR A 117 -4.11 -11.14 -2.25
N TYR A 118 -4.01 -10.20 -1.29
CA TYR A 118 -2.71 -9.64 -0.91
C TYR A 118 -1.86 -10.64 -0.16
N ASP A 119 -2.43 -11.49 0.71
CA ASP A 119 -1.68 -12.49 1.46
C ASP A 119 -1.07 -13.53 0.52
N ARG A 120 -1.88 -14.05 -0.41
CA ARG A 120 -1.38 -14.96 -1.46
C ARG A 120 -0.35 -14.31 -2.38
N PHE A 121 -0.49 -13.00 -2.66
CA PHE A 121 0.49 -12.26 -3.45
C PHE A 121 1.80 -12.10 -2.68
N LEU A 122 1.75 -11.59 -1.45
CA LEU A 122 2.92 -11.34 -0.61
C LEU A 122 3.69 -12.62 -0.28
N ALA A 123 2.99 -13.74 -0.08
CA ALA A 123 3.61 -15.04 0.16
C ALA A 123 4.54 -15.49 -1.00
N ARG A 124 4.28 -15.02 -2.24
CA ARG A 124 5.16 -15.27 -3.39
C ARG A 124 6.47 -14.47 -3.36
N PHE A 125 6.51 -13.38 -2.59
CA PHE A 125 7.65 -12.46 -2.52
C PHE A 125 8.10 -12.23 -1.06
N PRO A 126 8.61 -13.28 -0.37
CA PRO A 126 8.91 -13.20 1.06
C PRO A 126 9.98 -12.17 1.43
N LYS A 127 10.84 -11.79 0.47
CA LYS A 127 11.88 -10.77 0.65
C LYS A 127 11.41 -9.34 0.33
N CYS A 128 10.19 -9.18 -0.15
CA CYS A 128 9.61 -7.90 -0.44
C CYS A 128 9.26 -7.19 0.88
N VAL A 129 9.66 -5.94 1.03
CA VAL A 129 9.25 -5.12 2.18
C VAL A 129 7.77 -4.77 2.03
N LYS A 130 7.00 -4.99 3.08
CA LYS A 130 5.54 -4.84 3.11
C LYS A 130 5.16 -3.62 3.92
N VAL A 131 4.61 -2.62 3.26
CA VAL A 131 4.14 -1.39 3.87
C VAL A 131 2.63 -1.31 3.75
N GLY A 132 1.92 -1.36 4.87
CA GLY A 132 0.50 -1.06 4.92
C GLY A 132 0.30 0.44 5.05
N ILE A 133 -0.68 0.99 4.33
CA ILE A 133 -1.12 2.36 4.52
C ILE A 133 -2.61 2.41 4.79
N ALA A 134 -3.02 3.20 5.78
CA ALA A 134 -4.41 3.46 6.12
C ALA A 134 -4.54 4.77 6.88
N PHE A 135 -5.73 5.32 6.93
CA PHE A 135 -6.02 6.41 7.85
C PHE A 135 -6.02 5.91 9.30
N SER A 136 -5.56 6.75 10.24
CA SER A 136 -5.43 6.40 11.67
C SER A 136 -6.75 5.92 12.29
N CYS A 137 -7.89 6.39 11.80
CA CYS A 137 -9.22 5.95 12.23
C CYS A 137 -9.53 4.47 11.92
N ARG A 138 -8.67 3.79 11.15
CA ARG A 138 -8.76 2.35 10.87
C ARG A 138 -8.06 1.47 11.90
N ARG A 139 -7.46 2.07 12.94
CA ARG A 139 -6.89 1.31 14.06
C ARG A 139 -7.99 0.50 14.76
N ALA A 140 -7.68 -0.76 15.03
CA ALA A 140 -8.51 -1.66 15.83
C ALA A 140 -7.66 -2.25 16.95
N GLU A 141 -8.28 -2.70 18.02
CA GLU A 141 -7.62 -3.43 19.10
C GLU A 141 -8.02 -4.90 19.06
N GLY A 142 -7.06 -5.77 19.34
CA GLY A 142 -7.31 -7.21 19.41
C GLY A 142 -7.62 -7.86 18.06
N LEU A 143 -7.04 -7.34 16.98
CA LEU A 143 -7.23 -7.92 15.65
C LEU A 143 -6.67 -9.35 15.61
N GLU A 144 -7.55 -10.32 15.42
CA GLU A 144 -7.17 -11.71 15.20
C GLU A 144 -6.63 -11.88 13.79
N THR A 145 -5.58 -12.68 13.67
CA THR A 145 -4.97 -13.05 12.38
C THR A 145 -4.97 -14.56 12.20
N GLU A 146 -5.09 -15.00 10.96
CA GLU A 146 -4.99 -16.40 10.61
C GLU A 146 -3.55 -16.79 10.24
N ALA A 147 -3.24 -18.07 10.25
CA ALA A 147 -1.88 -18.58 9.97
C ALA A 147 -1.36 -18.22 8.56
N HIS A 148 -2.24 -17.89 7.63
CA HIS A 148 -1.89 -17.49 6.27
C HIS A 148 -1.78 -15.98 6.06
N ASP A 149 -2.13 -15.16 7.07
CA ASP A 149 -1.99 -13.71 7.00
C ASP A 149 -0.52 -13.33 7.04
N VAL A 150 -0.11 -12.48 6.11
CA VAL A 150 1.26 -12.02 6.01
C VAL A 150 1.40 -10.71 6.78
N PRO A 151 2.21 -10.67 7.86
CA PRO A 151 2.40 -9.44 8.63
C PRO A 151 3.13 -8.38 7.81
N LEU A 152 2.89 -7.12 8.17
CA LEU A 152 3.58 -5.97 7.59
C LEU A 152 4.97 -5.78 8.20
N ASP A 153 5.88 -5.15 7.47
CA ASP A 153 7.15 -4.65 7.99
C ASP A 153 6.98 -3.20 8.52
N PHE A 154 6.08 -2.44 7.90
CA PHE A 154 5.69 -1.08 8.29
C PHE A 154 4.18 -0.89 8.18
N MET A 155 3.60 -0.16 9.12
CA MET A 155 2.26 0.39 9.01
C MET A 155 2.34 1.91 9.10
N ILE A 156 1.82 2.63 8.12
CA ILE A 156 1.91 4.10 8.03
C ILE A 156 0.50 4.70 8.04
N THR A 157 0.30 5.66 8.90
CA THR A 157 -0.89 6.50 8.93
C THR A 157 -0.48 7.97 8.80
N GLU A 158 -1.43 8.88 8.71
CA GLU A 158 -1.18 10.33 8.75
C GLU A 158 -0.64 10.79 10.11
N ARG A 159 -0.60 9.91 11.12
CA ARG A 159 -0.16 10.26 12.49
C ARG A 159 1.12 9.56 12.92
N GLU A 160 1.43 8.38 12.36
CA GLU A 160 2.53 7.55 12.86
C GLU A 160 3.06 6.56 11.83
N ILE A 161 4.28 6.12 12.05
CA ILE A 161 4.89 4.96 11.40
C ILE A 161 5.12 3.89 12.47
N ILE A 162 4.57 2.71 12.28
CA ILE A 162 4.73 1.55 13.17
C ILE A 162 5.68 0.56 12.53
N THR A 163 6.65 0.06 13.29
CA THR A 163 7.63 -0.96 12.88
C THR A 163 7.73 -2.07 13.92
N ALA A 164 8.38 -3.20 13.56
CA ALA A 164 8.56 -4.34 14.48
C ALA A 164 9.34 -3.97 15.77
N ASP A 165 10.26 -3.03 15.67
CA ASP A 165 11.13 -2.67 16.78
C ASP A 165 10.46 -1.80 17.85
N ASN A 166 9.19 -1.47 17.70
CA ASN A 166 8.37 -0.66 18.62
C ASN A 166 9.05 0.60 19.20
N ALA A 167 10.33 0.82 18.84
CA ALA A 167 11.19 1.88 19.35
C ALA A 167 11.06 3.19 18.56
N ALA A 168 10.30 3.18 17.48
CA ALA A 168 10.14 4.34 16.63
C ALA A 168 8.68 4.57 16.26
N VAL A 169 7.87 4.97 17.22
CA VAL A 169 6.73 5.82 16.91
C VAL A 169 7.35 7.17 16.48
N TYR A 170 7.68 7.30 15.21
CA TYR A 170 7.98 8.60 14.66
C TYR A 170 6.65 9.34 14.59
N ASN A 171 6.42 10.24 15.53
CA ASN A 171 5.44 11.28 15.39
C ASN A 171 5.98 12.20 14.26
N VAL A 172 5.61 11.88 13.02
CA VAL A 172 6.13 12.55 11.82
C VAL A 172 5.61 13.98 11.73
N PHE A 173 4.56 14.26 12.45
CA PHE A 173 3.87 15.54 12.45
C PHE A 173 3.81 16.03 13.89
N GLY A 174 4.57 17.09 14.20
CA GLY A 174 4.43 17.84 15.44
C GLY A 174 2.96 18.18 15.69
N GLU A 175 2.64 18.43 16.97
CA GLU A 175 1.30 18.71 17.47
C GLU A 175 0.41 19.45 16.47
N GLU A 176 -0.85 18.96 16.39
CA GLU A 176 -1.92 19.62 15.60
C GLU A 176 -1.94 21.12 15.85
N PRO A 177 -2.24 21.92 14.80
CA PRO A 177 -2.52 23.35 14.98
C PRO A 177 -3.82 23.57 15.75
#